data_0af6079af5b7b09a214f6003ac4a6abb
#
_entry.id   0af6079af5b7b09a214f6003ac4a6abb
#
_cell.length_a   1.000
_cell.length_b   1.000
_cell.length_c   1.000
_cell.angle_alpha   90.00
_cell.angle_beta   90.00
_cell.angle_gamma   90.00
#
_symmetry.space_group_name_H-M   'P 1'
#
loop_
_entity.id
_entity.type
_entity.pdbx_description
1 polymer ?
#
loop_
_entity_poly.entity_id
_entity_poly.type
_entity_poly.pdbx_seq_one_letter_code
_entity_poly.pdbx_strand_id
1 'polypeptide(L)'
;PNRLAWHVKNEGQRIDVLSDGTNLTIHAAELKQYTQEKAPASFEELRDNPLFTDATGDSVFFLKLLADDPYAAVTHRVDSVSCLGKETVGDKPTWHLKLVQEALNLDVWIAADEQTVVVRVSHDLSKSLRAAGVPAGGARLTSTQDFARWQFGVDPAADVFAFSPPPGSKKVDSLTPAEPEPVATALIGKPAPRIAAKLAGGGHFSLAEQHKRGIVMLDFWSATCGPCRKEMPVVAEVAAEYKDKGVRLYAVNQGDSEETITRFLREAKLDVPVVLDPDSKVGLAYQVDATPMLVLVDAKGIVQTVRAGYRPDTAERLRKELDDLLAGKDLAAEYLKARREQDSETAGSEP
;
A
#
# COMPACT_ATOMS: atom_id res chain seq x y z
N PRO A 1 28.43 -2.27 11.03
CA PRO A 1 27.70 -1.20 11.70
C PRO A 1 26.62 -0.68 10.77
N ASN A 2 25.38 -0.83 11.17
CA ASN A 2 24.16 -0.60 10.39
C ASN A 2 23.74 0.87 10.45
N ARG A 3 24.68 1.79 10.16
CA ARG A 3 24.38 3.22 10.13
C ARG A 3 23.93 3.61 8.73
N LEU A 4 22.80 4.32 8.65
CA LEU A 4 22.20 4.82 7.42
C LEU A 4 21.65 6.22 7.66
N ALA A 5 21.89 7.12 6.74
CA ALA A 5 21.15 8.37 6.61
C ALA A 5 20.66 8.48 5.17
N TRP A 6 19.36 8.42 5.01
CA TRP A 6 18.71 8.52 3.71
C TRP A 6 17.60 9.56 3.74
N HIS A 7 17.71 10.53 2.86
CA HIS A 7 16.78 11.64 2.75
C HIS A 7 16.12 11.62 1.39
N VAL A 8 14.81 11.44 1.38
CA VAL A 8 13.98 11.47 0.17
C VAL A 8 13.14 12.74 0.15
N LYS A 9 13.15 13.43 -0.98
CA LYS A 9 12.28 14.57 -1.21
C LYS A 9 11.52 14.35 -2.52
N ASN A 10 10.22 14.18 -2.40
CA ASN A 10 9.27 14.15 -3.50
C ASN A 10 8.40 15.41 -3.45
N GLU A 11 7.59 15.66 -4.48
CA GLU A 11 6.68 16.81 -4.59
C GLU A 11 5.92 17.08 -3.27
N GLY A 12 6.48 17.98 -2.44
CA GLY A 12 5.89 18.42 -1.18
C GLY A 12 6.07 17.50 0.03
N GLN A 13 6.77 16.38 -0.09
CA GLN A 13 7.03 15.46 1.03
C GLN A 13 8.52 15.22 1.22
N ARG A 14 8.98 15.25 2.47
CA ARG A 14 10.32 14.85 2.86
C ARG A 14 10.25 13.70 3.87
N ILE A 15 10.92 12.61 3.54
CA ILE A 15 11.10 11.47 4.43
C ILE A 15 12.59 11.33 4.73
N ASP A 16 12.92 11.31 6.00
CA ASP A 16 14.27 11.06 6.50
C ASP A 16 14.30 9.68 7.17
N VAL A 17 15.15 8.77 6.69
CA VAL A 17 15.39 7.48 7.30
C VAL A 17 16.79 7.50 7.90
N LEU A 18 16.87 7.37 9.21
CA LEU A 18 18.10 7.46 9.96
C LEU A 18 18.30 6.21 10.83
N SER A 19 19.44 5.58 10.71
CA SER A 19 19.87 4.51 11.61
C SER A 19 21.24 4.87 12.22
N ASP A 20 21.27 4.98 13.52
CA ASP A 20 22.53 5.19 14.28
C ASP A 20 23.26 3.89 14.64
N GLY A 21 22.68 2.74 14.23
CA GLY A 21 23.14 1.39 14.56
C GLY A 21 22.46 0.81 15.80
N THR A 22 21.71 1.61 16.54
CA THR A 22 20.90 1.19 17.71
C THR A 22 19.43 1.36 17.43
N ASN A 23 19.05 2.51 16.89
CA ASN A 23 17.70 2.87 16.54
C ASN A 23 17.56 3.10 15.03
N LEU A 24 16.46 2.64 14.46
CA LEU A 24 15.96 3.05 13.17
C LEU A 24 14.87 4.10 13.41
N THR A 25 15.05 5.27 12.83
CA THR A 25 14.05 6.35 12.88
C THR A 25 13.63 6.71 11.48
N ILE A 26 12.34 6.80 11.25
CA ILE A 26 11.75 7.30 10.01
C ILE A 26 10.94 8.53 10.36
N HIS A 27 11.26 9.67 9.74
CA HIS A 27 10.64 10.95 10.01
C HIS A 27 9.95 11.47 8.74
N ALA A 28 8.67 11.75 8.84
CA ALA A 28 7.89 12.44 7.81
C ALA A 28 7.73 13.91 8.21
N ALA A 29 8.49 14.78 7.54
CA ALA A 29 8.66 16.17 7.97
C ALA A 29 7.35 16.95 7.92
N GLU A 30 6.57 16.80 6.86
CA GLU A 30 5.29 17.51 6.64
C GLU A 30 4.22 17.05 7.61
N LEU A 31 4.24 15.77 7.99
CA LEU A 31 3.31 15.22 8.98
C LEU A 31 3.73 15.57 10.41
N LYS A 32 4.94 16.10 10.60
CA LYS A 32 5.56 16.30 11.93
C LYS A 32 5.47 15.03 12.80
N GLN A 33 5.69 13.88 12.17
CA GLN A 33 5.62 12.58 12.82
C GLN A 33 6.90 11.78 12.57
N TYR A 34 7.25 10.93 13.53
CA TYR A 34 8.33 9.98 13.36
C TYR A 34 8.03 8.65 14.05
N THR A 35 8.52 7.57 13.46
CA THR A 35 8.61 6.26 14.11
C THR A 35 10.02 6.03 14.60
N GLN A 36 10.18 5.23 15.63
CA GLN A 36 11.49 4.81 16.11
C GLN A 36 11.40 3.43 16.72
N GLU A 37 12.22 2.52 16.22
CA GLU A 37 12.34 1.15 16.67
C GLU A 37 13.84 0.74 16.76
N LYS A 38 14.09 -0.49 17.18
CA LYS A 38 15.46 -1.03 17.19
C LYS A 38 15.98 -1.15 15.75
N ALA A 39 17.21 -0.70 15.53
CA ALA A 39 17.87 -0.82 14.23
C ALA A 39 17.97 -2.29 13.80
N PRO A 40 17.64 -2.61 12.53
CA PRO A 40 17.88 -3.94 11.96
C PRO A 40 19.37 -4.33 12.03
N ALA A 41 19.66 -5.62 12.10
CA ALA A 41 21.04 -6.10 12.18
C ALA A 41 21.78 -5.98 10.83
N SER A 42 21.06 -5.92 9.72
CA SER A 42 21.61 -5.81 8.35
C SER A 42 20.76 -4.94 7.45
N PHE A 43 21.30 -4.56 6.27
CA PHE A 43 20.53 -3.91 5.23
C PHE A 43 19.49 -4.85 4.58
N GLU A 44 19.68 -6.16 4.66
CA GLU A 44 18.69 -7.14 4.22
C GLU A 44 17.47 -7.13 5.14
N GLU A 45 17.68 -7.13 6.46
CA GLU A 45 16.59 -6.97 7.42
C GLU A 45 15.87 -5.63 7.27
N LEU A 46 16.61 -4.53 6.96
CA LEU A 46 16.02 -3.23 6.71
C LEU A 46 15.11 -3.25 5.48
N ARG A 47 15.51 -3.92 4.40
CA ARG A 47 14.71 -4.05 3.18
C ARG A 47 13.37 -4.73 3.45
N ASP A 48 13.36 -5.70 4.35
CA ASP A 48 12.17 -6.49 4.69
C ASP A 48 11.38 -5.87 5.87
N ASN A 49 11.83 -4.72 6.38
CA ASN A 49 11.20 -4.02 7.49
C ASN A 49 9.91 -3.30 7.03
N PRO A 50 8.75 -3.60 7.65
CA PRO A 50 7.47 -3.02 7.22
C PRO A 50 7.43 -1.49 7.28
N LEU A 51 7.93 -0.87 8.36
CA LEU A 51 7.93 0.59 8.48
C LEU A 51 8.78 1.26 7.40
N PHE A 52 9.89 0.62 7.04
CA PHE A 52 10.77 1.12 5.99
C PHE A 52 10.12 0.97 4.61
N THR A 53 9.54 -0.18 4.30
CA THR A 53 8.87 -0.44 3.01
C THR A 53 7.62 0.42 2.82
N ASP A 54 6.84 0.64 3.88
CA ASP A 54 5.67 1.52 3.86
C ASP A 54 6.05 2.98 3.60
N ALA A 55 7.16 3.44 4.21
CA ALA A 55 7.62 4.82 4.06
C ALA A 55 8.30 5.10 2.72
N THR A 56 8.90 4.09 2.09
CA THR A 56 9.80 4.27 0.93
C THR A 56 9.26 3.67 -0.36
N GLY A 57 8.23 2.85 -0.28
CA GLY A 57 7.71 2.06 -1.39
C GLY A 57 8.74 1.04 -1.89
N ASP A 58 8.40 0.34 -2.98
CA ASP A 58 9.27 -0.69 -3.57
C ASP A 58 10.52 -0.14 -4.30
N SER A 59 10.77 1.19 -4.22
CA SER A 59 11.84 1.88 -4.96
C SER A 59 13.23 1.76 -4.32
N VAL A 60 13.52 0.64 -3.65
CA VAL A 60 14.75 0.48 -2.84
C VAL A 60 15.88 -0.28 -3.55
N PHE A 61 16.01 -0.12 -4.87
CA PHE A 61 17.11 -0.75 -5.60
C PHE A 61 18.49 -0.43 -5.00
N PHE A 62 18.70 0.79 -4.48
CA PHE A 62 19.96 1.19 -3.89
C PHE A 62 20.37 0.32 -2.69
N LEU A 63 19.42 -0.26 -1.93
CA LEU A 63 19.76 -1.18 -0.84
C LEU A 63 20.42 -2.47 -1.35
N LYS A 64 20.13 -2.90 -2.55
CA LYS A 64 20.83 -4.02 -3.18
C LYS A 64 22.30 -3.70 -3.42
N LEU A 65 22.62 -2.43 -3.66
CA LEU A 65 24.00 -1.95 -3.84
C LEU A 65 24.76 -1.84 -2.52
N LEU A 66 24.05 -1.83 -1.39
CA LEU A 66 24.60 -1.78 -0.03
C LEU A 66 24.64 -3.16 0.68
N ALA A 67 24.19 -4.21 0.01
CA ALA A 67 24.26 -5.58 0.52
C ALA A 67 25.73 -6.04 0.65
N ASP A 68 25.99 -7.03 1.51
CA ASP A 68 27.33 -7.61 1.69
C ASP A 68 27.86 -8.21 0.36
N ASP A 69 26.98 -8.76 -0.47
CA ASP A 69 27.26 -9.14 -1.86
C ASP A 69 26.29 -8.40 -2.80
N PRO A 70 26.66 -7.18 -3.26
CA PRO A 70 25.82 -6.40 -4.18
C PRO A 70 25.56 -7.11 -5.50
N TYR A 71 26.51 -7.90 -6.00
CA TYR A 71 26.34 -8.64 -7.24
C TYR A 71 25.24 -9.70 -7.11
N ALA A 72 25.32 -10.53 -6.08
CA ALA A 72 24.30 -11.54 -5.79
C ALA A 72 22.93 -10.90 -5.53
N ALA A 73 22.87 -9.79 -4.80
CA ALA A 73 21.63 -9.09 -4.50
C ALA A 73 20.96 -8.49 -5.75
N VAL A 74 21.75 -7.92 -6.67
CA VAL A 74 21.24 -7.33 -7.93
C VAL A 74 20.83 -8.42 -8.92
N THR A 75 21.61 -9.52 -9.01
CA THR A 75 21.38 -10.61 -9.98
C THR A 75 20.39 -11.67 -9.45
N HIS A 76 19.90 -11.56 -8.24
CA HIS A 76 18.91 -12.46 -7.68
C HIS A 76 17.63 -12.50 -8.56
N ARG A 77 17.21 -13.70 -8.97
CA ARG A 77 16.09 -13.95 -9.90
C ARG A 77 16.21 -13.23 -11.26
N VAL A 78 17.43 -12.96 -11.71
CA VAL A 78 17.67 -12.48 -13.06
C VAL A 78 17.79 -13.67 -14.00
N ASP A 79 16.91 -13.74 -15.00
CA ASP A 79 16.86 -14.82 -15.99
C ASP A 79 17.95 -14.64 -17.05
N SER A 80 18.20 -13.39 -17.44
CA SER A 80 19.24 -13.07 -18.41
C SER A 80 19.78 -11.65 -18.26
N VAL A 81 21.04 -11.47 -18.62
CA VAL A 81 21.73 -10.17 -18.69
C VAL A 81 22.25 -9.97 -20.10
N SER A 82 22.01 -8.80 -20.67
CA SER A 82 22.53 -8.39 -21.97
C SER A 82 23.23 -7.05 -21.85
N CYS A 83 24.44 -6.94 -22.44
CA CYS A 83 25.12 -5.66 -22.60
C CYS A 83 24.67 -5.03 -23.92
N LEU A 84 24.02 -3.86 -23.84
CA LEU A 84 23.50 -3.14 -25.00
C LEU A 84 24.53 -2.21 -25.64
N GLY A 85 25.67 -2.04 -24.96
CA GLY A 85 26.79 -1.24 -25.48
C GLY A 85 27.11 -0.05 -24.58
N LYS A 86 27.89 0.90 -25.14
CA LYS A 86 28.23 2.14 -24.44
C LYS A 86 27.26 3.24 -24.79
N GLU A 87 26.84 3.97 -23.75
CA GLU A 87 26.00 5.16 -23.84
C GLU A 87 26.53 6.25 -22.92
N THR A 88 26.03 7.49 -23.11
CA THR A 88 26.37 8.60 -22.20
C THR A 88 25.13 8.95 -21.36
N VAL A 89 25.27 8.94 -20.05
CA VAL A 89 24.23 9.38 -19.10
C VAL A 89 24.71 10.68 -18.44
N GLY A 90 24.03 11.79 -18.75
CA GLY A 90 24.55 13.12 -18.40
C GLY A 90 25.86 13.40 -19.13
N ASP A 91 26.93 13.57 -18.37
CA ASP A 91 28.30 13.78 -18.85
C ASP A 91 29.20 12.52 -18.74
N LYS A 92 28.65 11.40 -18.25
CA LYS A 92 29.42 10.19 -17.95
C LYS A 92 29.26 9.11 -19.02
N PRO A 93 30.36 8.58 -19.59
CA PRO A 93 30.30 7.38 -20.39
C PRO A 93 29.94 6.17 -19.51
N THR A 94 29.02 5.35 -20.00
CA THR A 94 28.49 4.21 -19.23
C THR A 94 28.37 2.98 -20.10
N TRP A 95 28.36 1.80 -19.47
CA TRP A 95 27.89 0.56 -20.05
C TRP A 95 26.41 0.39 -19.73
N HIS A 96 25.57 0.18 -20.75
CA HIS A 96 24.15 -0.10 -20.60
C HIS A 96 23.92 -1.62 -20.53
N LEU A 97 23.41 -2.08 -19.40
CA LEU A 97 23.04 -3.47 -19.17
C LEU A 97 21.53 -3.59 -19.05
N LYS A 98 20.97 -4.62 -19.68
CA LYS A 98 19.56 -5.00 -19.52
C LYS A 98 19.48 -6.31 -18.74
N LEU A 99 18.76 -6.28 -17.64
CA LEU A 99 18.48 -7.43 -16.79
C LEU A 99 17.00 -7.80 -16.96
N VAL A 100 16.74 -9.05 -17.33
CA VAL A 100 15.38 -9.57 -17.50
C VAL A 100 15.04 -10.43 -16.30
N GLN A 101 13.88 -10.17 -15.69
CA GLN A 101 13.29 -10.94 -14.61
C GLN A 101 11.86 -11.31 -14.99
N GLU A 102 11.29 -12.32 -14.33
CA GLU A 102 9.92 -12.76 -14.58
C GLU A 102 8.90 -11.61 -14.44
N ALA A 103 8.98 -10.83 -13.36
CA ALA A 103 8.04 -9.76 -13.06
C ALA A 103 8.47 -8.38 -13.54
N LEU A 104 9.77 -8.14 -13.73
CA LEU A 104 10.32 -6.79 -13.93
C LEU A 104 11.55 -6.83 -14.83
N ASN A 105 11.64 -5.90 -15.77
CA ASN A 105 12.88 -5.65 -16.50
C ASN A 105 13.59 -4.43 -15.92
N LEU A 106 14.91 -4.53 -15.84
CA LEU A 106 15.79 -3.46 -15.36
C LEU A 106 16.75 -3.06 -16.46
N ASP A 107 16.89 -1.77 -16.66
CA ASP A 107 18.00 -1.19 -17.42
C ASP A 107 18.95 -0.54 -16.43
N VAL A 108 20.24 -0.89 -16.46
CA VAL A 108 21.28 -0.42 -15.51
C VAL A 108 22.42 0.19 -16.30
N TRP A 109 22.82 1.39 -15.95
CA TRP A 109 23.96 2.07 -16.52
C TRP A 109 25.09 2.14 -15.49
N ILE A 110 26.22 1.57 -15.83
CA ILE A 110 27.41 1.50 -14.99
C ILE A 110 28.49 2.40 -15.61
N ALA A 111 29.11 3.26 -14.83
CA ALA A 111 30.21 4.11 -15.29
C ALA A 111 31.30 3.29 -15.96
N ALA A 112 31.73 3.75 -17.13
CA ALA A 112 32.80 3.12 -17.91
C ALA A 112 34.18 3.72 -17.55
N ASP A 113 34.37 4.03 -16.28
CA ASP A 113 35.62 4.55 -15.68
C ASP A 113 36.16 3.58 -14.61
N GLU A 114 37.23 3.96 -13.94
CA GLU A 114 37.89 3.13 -12.91
C GLU A 114 37.01 2.85 -11.68
N GLN A 115 36.03 3.69 -11.38
CA GLN A 115 35.15 3.52 -10.21
C GLN A 115 34.06 2.46 -10.45
N THR A 116 33.66 2.24 -11.69
CA THR A 116 32.67 1.21 -12.10
C THR A 116 31.37 1.24 -11.26
N VAL A 117 30.87 2.44 -10.99
CA VAL A 117 29.66 2.64 -10.16
C VAL A 117 28.39 2.67 -10.99
N VAL A 118 27.26 2.34 -10.36
CA VAL A 118 25.95 2.51 -10.97
C VAL A 118 25.64 4.01 -11.08
N VAL A 119 25.29 4.46 -12.28
CA VAL A 119 24.96 5.85 -12.60
C VAL A 119 23.45 6.04 -12.72
N ARG A 120 22.77 5.03 -13.30
CA ARG A 120 21.31 5.05 -13.50
C ARG A 120 20.74 3.66 -13.42
N VAL A 121 19.54 3.56 -12.89
CA VAL A 121 18.69 2.37 -12.98
C VAL A 121 17.31 2.79 -13.46
N SER A 122 16.75 2.07 -14.41
CA SER A 122 15.38 2.26 -14.87
C SER A 122 14.61 0.94 -14.77
N HIS A 123 13.49 0.98 -14.06
CA HIS A 123 12.56 -0.12 -13.89
C HIS A 123 11.45 -0.02 -14.92
N ASP A 124 11.26 -1.05 -15.74
CA ASP A 124 10.11 -1.14 -16.65
C ASP A 124 8.93 -1.78 -15.90
N LEU A 125 8.02 -0.95 -15.45
CA LEU A 125 6.83 -1.35 -14.69
C LEU A 125 5.69 -1.88 -15.59
N SER A 126 5.86 -1.85 -16.91
CA SER A 126 4.80 -2.20 -17.87
C SER A 126 4.32 -3.66 -17.74
N LYS A 127 5.21 -4.59 -17.35
CA LYS A 127 4.84 -6.00 -17.09
C LYS A 127 3.96 -6.11 -15.83
N SER A 128 4.40 -5.49 -14.73
CA SER A 128 3.69 -5.52 -13.44
C SER A 128 2.31 -4.87 -13.55
N LEU A 129 2.22 -3.73 -14.26
CA LEU A 129 0.95 -3.05 -14.49
C LEU A 129 -0.01 -3.87 -15.36
N ARG A 130 0.50 -4.52 -16.42
CA ARG A 130 -0.33 -5.43 -17.22
C ARG A 130 -0.80 -6.64 -16.40
N ALA A 131 0.06 -7.20 -15.57
CA ALA A 131 -0.31 -8.28 -14.65
C ALA A 131 -1.34 -7.82 -13.61
N ALA A 132 -1.31 -6.55 -13.23
CA ALA A 132 -2.29 -5.90 -12.35
C ALA A 132 -3.57 -5.43 -13.09
N GLY A 133 -3.71 -5.74 -14.39
CA GLY A 133 -4.92 -5.37 -15.17
C GLY A 133 -5.00 -3.87 -15.51
N VAL A 134 -3.94 -3.09 -15.29
CA VAL A 134 -3.93 -1.66 -15.64
C VAL A 134 -3.76 -1.52 -17.15
N PRO A 135 -4.72 -0.91 -17.89
CA PRO A 135 -4.61 -0.71 -19.32
C PRO A 135 -3.47 0.26 -19.61
N ALA A 136 -2.34 -0.26 -20.03
CA ALA A 136 -1.18 0.59 -20.35
C ALA A 136 -1.29 1.34 -21.68
N GLY A 137 -2.40 1.21 -22.44
CA GLY A 137 -2.66 1.93 -23.67
C GLY A 137 -1.51 1.89 -24.71
N GLY A 138 -0.59 0.90 -24.61
CA GLY A 138 0.65 0.84 -25.39
C GLY A 138 1.79 1.71 -24.82
N ALA A 139 1.57 2.49 -23.79
CA ALA A 139 2.61 3.29 -23.15
C ALA A 139 3.55 2.40 -22.29
N ARG A 140 4.85 2.73 -22.33
CA ARG A 140 5.84 2.15 -21.44
C ARG A 140 5.93 3.02 -20.19
N LEU A 141 5.62 2.45 -19.02
CA LEU A 141 5.83 3.14 -17.75
C LEU A 141 7.17 2.70 -17.16
N THR A 142 8.02 3.68 -16.89
CA THR A 142 9.33 3.43 -16.28
C THR A 142 9.53 4.31 -15.05
N SER A 143 10.15 3.74 -14.02
CA SER A 143 10.68 4.49 -12.88
C SER A 143 12.19 4.55 -13.03
N THR A 144 12.77 5.74 -12.99
CA THR A 144 14.21 5.93 -13.19
C THR A 144 14.85 6.59 -11.97
N GLN A 145 15.98 6.05 -11.54
CA GLN A 145 16.79 6.57 -10.43
C GLN A 145 18.18 6.92 -10.95
N ASP A 146 18.63 8.14 -10.74
CA ASP A 146 19.96 8.63 -11.08
C ASP A 146 20.82 8.75 -9.83
N PHE A 147 22.06 8.26 -9.92
CA PHE A 147 23.09 8.32 -8.88
C PHE A 147 24.16 9.31 -9.28
N ALA A 148 24.08 10.54 -8.74
CA ALA A 148 24.92 11.63 -9.22
C ALA A 148 26.36 11.62 -8.66
N ARG A 149 26.51 11.22 -7.40
CA ARG A 149 27.80 11.27 -6.70
C ARG A 149 27.99 10.06 -5.80
N TRP A 150 29.12 9.36 -5.97
CA TRP A 150 29.58 8.31 -5.09
C TRP A 150 30.81 8.78 -4.32
N GLN A 151 30.87 8.49 -3.04
CA GLN A 151 32.02 8.73 -2.19
C GLN A 151 32.29 7.47 -1.38
N PHE A 152 33.46 6.90 -1.54
CA PHE A 152 33.88 5.70 -0.84
C PHE A 152 34.99 6.03 0.16
N GLY A 153 35.13 5.22 1.21
CA GLY A 153 36.18 5.37 2.20
C GLY A 153 36.04 6.62 3.09
N VAL A 154 34.85 7.24 3.10
CA VAL A 154 34.54 8.34 4.01
C VAL A 154 33.97 7.79 5.32
N ASP A 155 34.27 8.43 6.44
CA ASP A 155 33.65 8.17 7.75
C ASP A 155 32.85 9.41 8.17
N PRO A 156 31.53 9.44 7.84
CA PRO A 156 30.70 10.58 8.21
C PRO A 156 30.62 10.75 9.72
N ALA A 157 30.54 12.00 10.18
CA ALA A 157 30.37 12.32 11.58
C ALA A 157 29.10 11.64 12.17
N ALA A 158 29.14 11.30 13.44
CA ALA A 158 28.06 10.53 14.09
C ALA A 158 26.70 11.23 14.07
N ASP A 159 26.71 12.57 14.06
CA ASP A 159 25.51 13.41 13.99
C ASP A 159 24.72 13.29 12.67
N VAL A 160 25.39 12.88 11.58
CA VAL A 160 24.71 12.59 10.29
C VAL A 160 23.66 11.48 10.43
N PHE A 161 23.89 10.53 11.35
CA PHE A 161 23.01 9.39 11.58
C PHE A 161 22.06 9.58 12.77
N ALA A 162 22.27 10.65 13.54
CA ALA A 162 21.50 10.93 14.75
C ALA A 162 20.18 11.64 14.42
N PHE A 163 19.12 11.23 15.08
CA PHE A 163 17.83 11.91 14.97
C PHE A 163 17.57 12.75 16.23
N SER A 164 17.29 14.03 16.00
CA SER A 164 16.71 14.92 17.01
C SER A 164 15.34 15.35 16.55
N PRO A 165 14.26 15.04 17.29
CA PRO A 165 12.91 15.40 16.87
C PRO A 165 12.77 16.91 16.67
N PRO A 166 12.38 17.37 15.47
CA PRO A 166 12.09 18.78 15.27
C PRO A 166 10.95 19.28 16.19
N PRO A 167 10.90 20.58 16.54
CA PRO A 167 9.85 21.13 17.36
C PRO A 167 8.46 20.80 16.80
N GLY A 168 7.58 20.26 17.67
CA GLY A 168 6.22 19.86 17.31
C GLY A 168 6.10 18.48 16.68
N SER A 169 7.22 17.74 16.46
CA SER A 169 7.16 16.36 15.99
C SER A 169 6.66 15.41 17.07
N LYS A 170 5.81 14.46 16.69
CA LYS A 170 5.25 13.43 17.57
C LYS A 170 5.77 12.05 17.18
N LYS A 171 6.12 11.24 18.19
CA LYS A 171 6.39 9.82 17.98
C LYS A 171 5.08 9.09 17.75
N VAL A 172 5.01 8.26 16.71
CA VAL A 172 3.86 7.42 16.33
C VAL A 172 4.32 5.99 16.08
N ASP A 173 3.40 5.04 16.14
CA ASP A 173 3.72 3.63 15.90
C ASP A 173 3.81 3.33 14.38
N SER A 174 3.17 4.13 13.55
CA SER A 174 3.22 4.03 12.09
C SER A 174 3.15 5.43 11.48
N LEU A 175 4.03 5.69 10.50
CA LEU A 175 4.00 6.90 9.65
C LEU A 175 2.99 6.77 8.51
N THR A 176 1.95 6.06 8.69
CA THR A 176 0.88 6.18 7.70
C THR A 176 0.55 7.67 7.60
N PRO A 177 0.76 8.33 6.44
CA PRO A 177 0.03 9.55 6.15
C PRO A 177 -1.40 9.23 6.58
N ALA A 178 -2.10 10.15 7.21
CA ALA A 178 -3.54 10.02 7.26
C ALA A 178 -3.91 9.71 5.81
N GLU A 179 -4.20 8.44 5.51
CA GLU A 179 -4.58 8.07 4.14
C GLU A 179 -5.62 9.10 3.77
N PRO A 180 -5.49 9.76 2.61
CA PRO A 180 -6.53 10.69 2.21
C PRO A 180 -7.82 9.92 2.43
N GLU A 181 -8.67 10.43 3.32
CA GLU A 181 -9.89 9.70 3.68
C GLU A 181 -10.53 9.25 2.38
N PRO A 182 -10.86 7.97 2.23
CA PRO A 182 -11.44 7.48 1.00
C PRO A 182 -12.60 8.40 0.61
N VAL A 183 -12.72 8.78 -0.63
CA VAL A 183 -13.84 9.63 -1.11
C VAL A 183 -15.17 9.06 -0.61
N ALA A 184 -15.24 7.74 -0.51
CA ALA A 184 -16.35 7.00 0.03
C ALA A 184 -16.71 7.31 1.50
N THR A 185 -15.85 7.96 2.30
CA THR A 185 -16.21 8.41 3.67
C THR A 185 -17.35 9.43 3.65
N ALA A 186 -17.56 10.11 2.52
CA ALA A 186 -18.73 10.94 2.31
C ALA A 186 -20.06 10.17 2.38
N LEU A 187 -20.04 8.83 2.33
CA LEU A 187 -21.22 7.95 2.49
C LEU A 187 -21.55 7.64 3.95
N ILE A 188 -20.61 7.84 4.88
CA ILE A 188 -20.82 7.52 6.30
C ILE A 188 -22.00 8.32 6.85
N GLY A 189 -22.92 7.62 7.51
CA GLY A 189 -24.16 8.17 8.05
C GLY A 189 -25.28 8.35 7.01
N LYS A 190 -25.03 7.98 5.74
CA LYS A 190 -26.04 8.05 4.68
C LYS A 190 -26.59 6.66 4.36
N PRO A 191 -27.79 6.60 3.74
CA PRO A 191 -28.29 5.35 3.17
C PRO A 191 -27.28 4.78 2.16
N ALA A 192 -26.96 3.50 2.32
CA ALA A 192 -26.05 2.80 1.43
C ALA A 192 -26.59 2.80 -0.01
N PRO A 193 -25.76 3.08 -1.02
CA PRO A 193 -26.16 2.97 -2.41
C PRO A 193 -26.73 1.58 -2.71
N ARG A 194 -27.77 1.53 -3.54
CA ARG A 194 -28.46 0.27 -3.88
C ARG A 194 -27.53 -0.63 -4.70
N ILE A 195 -27.49 -1.90 -4.30
CA ILE A 195 -26.83 -2.94 -5.09
C ILE A 195 -27.89 -3.99 -5.46
N ALA A 196 -28.00 -4.24 -6.75
CA ALA A 196 -28.73 -5.37 -7.32
C ALA A 196 -27.85 -5.93 -8.44
N ALA A 197 -27.16 -7.04 -8.18
CA ALA A 197 -26.15 -7.59 -9.07
C ALA A 197 -26.14 -9.11 -9.06
N LYS A 198 -25.48 -9.74 -10.02
CA LYS A 198 -25.28 -11.18 -10.07
C LYS A 198 -24.22 -11.62 -9.06
N LEU A 199 -24.38 -12.83 -8.54
CA LEU A 199 -23.33 -13.52 -7.79
C LEU A 199 -22.51 -14.40 -8.74
N ALA A 200 -21.21 -14.51 -8.48
CA ALA A 200 -20.38 -15.51 -9.12
C ALA A 200 -20.92 -16.92 -8.78
N GLY A 201 -20.95 -17.79 -9.78
CA GLY A 201 -21.55 -19.12 -9.63
C GLY A 201 -23.08 -19.15 -9.69
N GLY A 202 -23.72 -18.01 -9.88
CA GLY A 202 -25.18 -17.90 -10.09
C GLY A 202 -25.94 -17.28 -8.91
N GLY A 203 -27.18 -16.84 -9.21
CA GLY A 203 -28.02 -16.15 -8.26
C GLY A 203 -27.90 -14.61 -8.31
N HIS A 204 -28.66 -13.95 -7.43
CA HIS A 204 -28.69 -12.49 -7.33
C HIS A 204 -28.44 -12.00 -5.91
N PHE A 205 -27.74 -10.91 -5.83
CA PHE A 205 -27.52 -10.15 -4.59
C PHE A 205 -28.37 -8.87 -4.61
N SER A 206 -29.05 -8.62 -3.50
CA SER A 206 -29.78 -7.38 -3.24
C SER A 206 -29.40 -6.86 -1.86
N LEU A 207 -28.69 -5.74 -1.79
CA LEU A 207 -28.33 -5.14 -0.49
C LEU A 207 -29.57 -4.80 0.33
N ALA A 208 -30.65 -4.33 -0.33
CA ALA A 208 -31.91 -3.98 0.33
C ALA A 208 -32.60 -5.18 1.02
N GLU A 209 -32.30 -6.40 0.64
CA GLU A 209 -32.76 -7.61 1.32
C GLU A 209 -31.80 -8.08 2.40
N GLN A 210 -30.49 -7.94 2.15
CA GLN A 210 -29.48 -8.48 3.05
C GLN A 210 -29.34 -7.66 4.33
N HIS A 211 -29.33 -6.31 4.25
CA HIS A 211 -29.18 -5.49 5.45
C HIS A 211 -30.33 -5.66 6.47
N LYS A 212 -31.55 -6.02 6.03
CA LYS A 212 -32.69 -6.33 6.91
C LYS A 212 -32.44 -7.55 7.81
N ARG A 213 -31.44 -8.35 7.49
CA ARG A 213 -31.08 -9.57 8.22
C ARG A 213 -29.90 -9.35 9.19
N GLY A 214 -29.34 -8.13 9.26
CA GLY A 214 -28.23 -7.77 10.12
C GLY A 214 -27.21 -6.88 9.44
N ILE A 215 -25.97 -6.90 9.91
CA ILE A 215 -24.86 -6.10 9.39
C ILE A 215 -24.35 -6.74 8.08
N VAL A 216 -24.17 -5.90 7.07
CA VAL A 216 -23.55 -6.31 5.78
C VAL A 216 -22.17 -5.71 5.67
N MET A 217 -21.17 -6.56 5.42
CA MET A 217 -19.81 -6.20 5.07
C MET A 217 -19.69 -6.28 3.55
N LEU A 218 -19.31 -5.18 2.91
CA LEU A 218 -19.02 -5.11 1.49
C LEU A 218 -17.51 -4.90 1.32
N ASP A 219 -16.82 -5.88 0.76
CA ASP A 219 -15.39 -5.81 0.49
C ASP A 219 -15.16 -5.64 -1.00
N PHE A 220 -14.73 -4.43 -1.42
CA PHE A 220 -14.44 -4.11 -2.82
C PHE A 220 -13.00 -4.51 -3.15
N TRP A 221 -12.84 -5.38 -4.16
CA TRP A 221 -11.56 -6.00 -4.47
C TRP A 221 -11.41 -6.38 -5.94
N SER A 222 -10.18 -6.74 -6.33
CA SER A 222 -9.89 -7.47 -7.56
C SER A 222 -8.85 -8.57 -7.33
N ALA A 223 -8.84 -9.59 -8.17
CA ALA A 223 -7.92 -10.72 -8.05
C ALA A 223 -6.44 -10.32 -8.31
N THR A 224 -6.22 -9.21 -9.00
CA THR A 224 -4.89 -8.66 -9.31
C THR A 224 -4.37 -7.68 -8.25
N CYS A 225 -5.22 -7.26 -7.31
CA CYS A 225 -4.87 -6.36 -6.23
C CYS A 225 -4.07 -7.10 -5.15
N GLY A 226 -2.79 -6.82 -5.04
CA GLY A 226 -1.89 -7.46 -4.06
C GLY A 226 -2.34 -7.29 -2.60
N PRO A 227 -2.64 -6.06 -2.12
CA PRO A 227 -3.19 -5.84 -0.78
C PRO A 227 -4.51 -6.57 -0.54
N CYS A 228 -5.42 -6.62 -1.54
CA CYS A 228 -6.70 -7.34 -1.43
C CYS A 228 -6.51 -8.84 -1.17
N ARG A 229 -5.50 -9.43 -1.80
CA ARG A 229 -5.16 -10.85 -1.60
C ARG A 229 -4.69 -11.16 -0.18
N LYS A 230 -4.12 -10.15 0.51
CA LYS A 230 -3.72 -10.25 1.93
C LYS A 230 -4.89 -10.00 2.87
N GLU A 231 -5.75 -9.05 2.54
CA GLU A 231 -6.87 -8.62 3.39
C GLU A 231 -8.03 -9.63 3.39
N MET A 232 -8.45 -10.12 2.23
CA MET A 232 -9.66 -10.94 2.10
C MET A 232 -9.68 -12.19 3.00
N PRO A 233 -8.58 -12.96 3.18
CA PRO A 233 -8.57 -14.06 4.15
C PRO A 233 -8.86 -13.60 5.58
N VAL A 234 -8.32 -12.44 5.97
CA VAL A 234 -8.50 -11.85 7.30
C VAL A 234 -9.95 -11.41 7.51
N VAL A 235 -10.52 -10.71 6.53
CA VAL A 235 -11.92 -10.25 6.56
C VAL A 235 -12.89 -11.42 6.55
N ALA A 236 -12.61 -12.47 5.76
CA ALA A 236 -13.43 -13.67 5.70
C ALA A 236 -13.42 -14.44 7.03
N GLU A 237 -12.26 -14.55 7.70
CA GLU A 237 -12.14 -15.16 9.02
C GLU A 237 -13.00 -14.42 10.04
N VAL A 238 -12.85 -13.09 10.14
CA VAL A 238 -13.66 -12.29 11.06
C VAL A 238 -15.14 -12.40 10.72
N ALA A 239 -15.53 -12.34 9.44
CA ALA A 239 -16.93 -12.51 9.06
C ALA A 239 -17.52 -13.86 9.47
N ALA A 240 -16.72 -14.94 9.40
CA ALA A 240 -17.14 -16.27 9.87
C ALA A 240 -17.37 -16.32 11.38
N GLU A 241 -16.55 -15.64 12.20
CA GLU A 241 -16.72 -15.53 13.66
C GLU A 241 -18.05 -14.84 14.03
N TYR A 242 -18.53 -13.91 13.22
CA TYR A 242 -19.71 -13.11 13.47
C TYR A 242 -20.97 -13.55 12.70
N LYS A 243 -20.88 -14.61 11.90
CA LYS A 243 -21.98 -15.11 11.07
C LYS A 243 -23.26 -15.38 11.86
N ASP A 244 -23.13 -16.06 12.98
CA ASP A 244 -24.26 -16.43 13.84
C ASP A 244 -24.83 -15.23 14.61
N LYS A 245 -24.08 -14.12 14.67
CA LYS A 245 -24.53 -12.83 15.21
C LYS A 245 -25.22 -11.95 14.18
N GLY A 246 -25.43 -12.45 12.96
CA GLY A 246 -26.14 -11.74 11.88
C GLY A 246 -25.26 -10.86 11.00
N VAL A 247 -23.92 -11.06 11.03
CA VAL A 247 -23.00 -10.38 10.11
C VAL A 247 -22.83 -11.21 8.82
N ARG A 248 -22.83 -10.54 7.68
CA ARG A 248 -22.67 -11.19 6.35
C ARG A 248 -21.65 -10.44 5.52
N LEU A 249 -20.68 -11.19 4.99
CA LEU A 249 -19.68 -10.68 4.06
C LEU A 249 -20.13 -10.93 2.62
N TYR A 250 -19.96 -9.93 1.77
CA TYR A 250 -20.06 -10.01 0.32
C TYR A 250 -18.86 -9.32 -0.30
N ALA A 251 -18.05 -10.07 -1.05
CA ALA A 251 -16.92 -9.53 -1.77
C ALA A 251 -17.40 -8.96 -3.11
N VAL A 252 -17.25 -7.65 -3.34
CA VAL A 252 -17.66 -6.97 -4.58
C VAL A 252 -16.48 -6.92 -5.52
N ASN A 253 -16.47 -7.75 -6.55
CA ASN A 253 -15.37 -7.85 -7.48
C ASN A 253 -15.48 -6.87 -8.63
N GLN A 254 -14.43 -6.10 -8.84
CA GLN A 254 -14.37 -5.08 -9.88
C GLN A 254 -13.62 -5.59 -11.12
N GLY A 255 -14.37 -6.00 -12.13
CA GLY A 255 -13.88 -6.20 -13.50
C GLY A 255 -13.20 -7.53 -13.80
N ASP A 256 -12.94 -8.42 -12.84
CA ASP A 256 -12.35 -9.73 -13.14
C ASP A 256 -13.40 -10.69 -13.77
N SER A 257 -12.91 -11.64 -14.55
CA SER A 257 -13.75 -12.73 -15.04
C SER A 257 -14.11 -13.72 -13.92
N GLU A 258 -15.26 -14.38 -14.02
CA GLU A 258 -15.66 -15.41 -13.04
C GLU A 258 -14.64 -16.55 -12.94
N GLU A 259 -13.92 -16.86 -14.01
CA GLU A 259 -12.83 -17.84 -13.99
C GLU A 259 -11.68 -17.38 -13.10
N THR A 260 -11.26 -16.12 -13.22
CA THR A 260 -10.20 -15.51 -12.42
C THR A 260 -10.59 -15.46 -10.93
N ILE A 261 -11.83 -15.05 -10.64
CA ILE A 261 -12.40 -15.03 -9.30
C ILE A 261 -12.37 -16.44 -8.68
N THR A 262 -12.90 -17.42 -9.41
CA THR A 262 -12.99 -18.83 -8.94
C THR A 262 -11.61 -19.42 -8.68
N ARG A 263 -10.66 -19.13 -9.56
CA ARG A 263 -9.27 -19.58 -9.39
C ARG A 263 -8.68 -18.99 -8.11
N PHE A 264 -8.80 -17.68 -7.89
CA PHE A 264 -8.30 -17.02 -6.70
C PHE A 264 -8.93 -17.59 -5.42
N LEU A 265 -10.27 -17.69 -5.35
CA LEU A 265 -10.95 -18.22 -4.17
C LEU A 265 -10.51 -19.66 -3.83
N ARG A 266 -10.33 -20.50 -4.85
CA ARG A 266 -9.85 -21.87 -4.66
C ARG A 266 -8.40 -21.91 -4.15
N GLU A 267 -7.51 -21.08 -4.72
CA GLU A 267 -6.10 -20.99 -4.29
C GLU A 267 -5.97 -20.48 -2.85
N ALA A 268 -6.79 -19.49 -2.51
CA ALA A 268 -6.84 -18.90 -1.17
C ALA A 268 -7.67 -19.71 -0.17
N LYS A 269 -8.36 -20.79 -0.62
CA LYS A 269 -9.27 -21.65 0.19
C LYS A 269 -10.39 -20.83 0.85
N LEU A 270 -10.95 -19.88 0.12
CA LEU A 270 -12.00 -18.99 0.59
C LEU A 270 -13.36 -19.41 0.03
N ASP A 271 -14.36 -19.42 0.92
CA ASP A 271 -15.77 -19.60 0.57
C ASP A 271 -16.55 -18.31 0.91
N VAL A 272 -16.42 -17.32 0.02
CA VAL A 272 -17.03 -15.99 0.17
C VAL A 272 -17.94 -15.72 -1.00
N PRO A 273 -19.20 -15.30 -0.78
CA PRO A 273 -20.09 -14.91 -1.86
C PRO A 273 -19.55 -13.67 -2.58
N VAL A 274 -19.37 -13.76 -3.89
CA VAL A 274 -18.83 -12.67 -4.71
C VAL A 274 -19.92 -12.03 -5.54
N VAL A 275 -20.11 -10.72 -5.35
CA VAL A 275 -20.95 -9.86 -6.15
C VAL A 275 -20.15 -9.40 -7.37
N LEU A 276 -20.70 -9.61 -8.57
CA LEU A 276 -20.04 -9.23 -9.82
C LEU A 276 -20.33 -7.78 -10.17
N ASP A 277 -19.29 -7.00 -10.36
CA ASP A 277 -19.35 -5.60 -10.81
C ASP A 277 -18.43 -5.37 -12.04
N PRO A 278 -18.73 -6.03 -13.18
CA PRO A 278 -17.86 -6.03 -14.36
C PRO A 278 -17.69 -4.64 -14.98
N ASP A 279 -18.67 -3.78 -14.82
CA ASP A 279 -18.67 -2.41 -15.36
C ASP A 279 -18.29 -1.36 -14.30
N SER A 280 -17.86 -1.78 -13.11
CA SER A 280 -17.56 -0.93 -11.96
C SER A 280 -18.68 0.04 -11.54
N LYS A 281 -19.94 -0.27 -11.87
CA LYS A 281 -21.08 0.58 -11.54
C LYS A 281 -21.37 0.64 -10.05
N VAL A 282 -21.20 -0.49 -9.37
CA VAL A 282 -21.32 -0.56 -7.91
C VAL A 282 -20.17 0.19 -7.27
N GLY A 283 -18.95 -0.03 -7.76
CA GLY A 283 -17.75 0.70 -7.30
C GLY A 283 -17.93 2.22 -7.44
N LEU A 284 -18.40 2.71 -8.58
CA LEU A 284 -18.67 4.13 -8.79
C LEU A 284 -19.74 4.67 -7.83
N ALA A 285 -20.82 3.93 -7.60
CA ALA A 285 -21.87 4.33 -6.66
C ALA A 285 -21.34 4.41 -5.20
N TYR A 286 -20.39 3.56 -4.85
CA TYR A 286 -19.71 3.55 -3.56
C TYR A 286 -18.48 4.44 -3.51
N GLN A 287 -18.18 5.18 -4.58
CA GLN A 287 -17.03 6.09 -4.67
C GLN A 287 -15.70 5.38 -4.38
N VAL A 288 -15.56 4.14 -4.87
CA VAL A 288 -14.35 3.34 -4.71
C VAL A 288 -13.24 3.96 -5.55
N ASP A 289 -12.28 4.57 -4.91
CA ASP A 289 -11.09 5.20 -5.49
C ASP A 289 -9.84 4.32 -5.37
N ALA A 290 -9.84 3.39 -4.42
CA ALA A 290 -8.78 2.42 -4.21
C ALA A 290 -9.34 1.09 -3.67
N THR A 291 -8.62 -0.02 -3.92
CA THR A 291 -8.92 -1.33 -3.35
C THR A 291 -7.73 -1.89 -2.57
N PRO A 292 -7.95 -2.66 -1.49
CA PRO A 292 -9.26 -3.06 -0.95
C PRO A 292 -10.01 -1.90 -0.31
N MET A 293 -11.36 -1.94 -0.36
CA MET A 293 -12.18 -1.02 0.40
C MET A 293 -13.31 -1.79 1.09
N LEU A 294 -13.37 -1.70 2.42
CA LEU A 294 -14.37 -2.35 3.25
C LEU A 294 -15.41 -1.35 3.73
N VAL A 295 -16.69 -1.66 3.51
CA VAL A 295 -17.83 -0.85 3.95
C VAL A 295 -18.73 -1.68 4.87
N LEU A 296 -19.06 -1.15 6.05
CA LEU A 296 -20.04 -1.75 6.95
C LEU A 296 -21.39 -1.03 6.82
N VAL A 297 -22.43 -1.80 6.54
CA VAL A 297 -23.82 -1.31 6.44
C VAL A 297 -24.64 -1.97 7.54
N ASP A 298 -25.35 -1.16 8.34
CA ASP A 298 -26.18 -1.65 9.44
C ASP A 298 -27.52 -2.23 8.96
N ALA A 299 -28.31 -2.77 9.89
CA ALA A 299 -29.64 -3.33 9.61
C ALA A 299 -30.66 -2.29 9.13
N LYS A 300 -30.40 -0.99 9.31
CA LYS A 300 -31.23 0.10 8.77
C LYS A 300 -30.84 0.49 7.33
N GLY A 301 -29.74 -0.09 6.82
CA GLY A 301 -29.19 0.23 5.51
C GLY A 301 -28.35 1.51 5.51
N ILE A 302 -27.82 1.92 6.66
CA ILE A 302 -26.96 3.08 6.81
C ILE A 302 -25.48 2.64 6.75
N VAL A 303 -24.65 3.36 6.02
CA VAL A 303 -23.19 3.16 6.01
C VAL A 303 -22.64 3.61 7.34
N GLN A 304 -22.08 2.69 8.09
CA GLN A 304 -21.52 2.93 9.41
C GLN A 304 -20.02 3.23 9.37
N THR A 305 -19.26 2.51 8.56
CA THR A 305 -17.82 2.73 8.38
C THR A 305 -17.41 2.50 6.92
N VAL A 306 -16.34 3.19 6.53
CA VAL A 306 -15.63 2.97 5.26
C VAL A 306 -14.14 2.91 5.56
N ARG A 307 -13.45 1.93 5.01
CA ARG A 307 -12.01 1.75 5.14
C ARG A 307 -11.41 1.41 3.79
N ALA A 308 -10.29 2.02 3.45
CA ALA A 308 -9.47 1.63 2.30
C ALA A 308 -8.12 1.10 2.76
N GLY A 309 -7.53 0.23 1.95
CA GLY A 309 -6.21 -0.34 2.18
C GLY A 309 -6.16 -1.44 3.24
N TYR A 310 -5.22 -2.36 3.07
CA TYR A 310 -4.93 -3.42 4.04
C TYR A 310 -3.99 -2.91 5.13
N ARG A 311 -4.30 -3.24 6.39
CA ARG A 311 -3.46 -2.95 7.54
C ARG A 311 -3.24 -4.20 8.39
N PRO A 312 -2.09 -4.33 9.08
CA PRO A 312 -1.84 -5.46 9.97
C PRO A 312 -2.88 -5.61 11.09
N ASP A 313 -3.46 -4.50 11.55
CA ASP A 313 -4.47 -4.43 12.62
C ASP A 313 -5.92 -4.56 12.10
N THR A 314 -6.13 -4.85 10.81
CA THR A 314 -7.47 -4.96 10.18
C THR A 314 -8.41 -5.88 10.95
N ALA A 315 -7.94 -7.05 11.37
CA ALA A 315 -8.78 -8.01 12.10
C ALA A 315 -9.26 -7.46 13.45
N GLU A 316 -8.36 -6.88 14.25
CA GLU A 316 -8.67 -6.33 15.57
C GLU A 316 -9.66 -5.19 15.47
N ARG A 317 -9.41 -4.24 14.58
CA ARG A 317 -10.27 -3.10 14.33
C ARG A 317 -11.65 -3.52 13.84
N LEU A 318 -11.71 -4.49 12.93
CA LEU A 318 -12.98 -4.99 12.39
C LEU A 318 -13.80 -5.69 13.47
N ARG A 319 -13.20 -6.53 14.33
CA ARG A 319 -13.89 -7.15 15.48
C ARG A 319 -14.46 -6.08 16.41
N LYS A 320 -13.67 -5.07 16.75
CA LYS A 320 -14.13 -3.96 17.59
C LYS A 320 -15.34 -3.23 17.00
N GLU A 321 -15.31 -2.90 15.71
CA GLU A 321 -16.43 -2.22 15.04
C GLU A 321 -17.68 -3.09 15.01
N LEU A 322 -17.55 -4.38 14.71
CA LEU A 322 -18.67 -5.31 14.71
C LEU A 322 -19.27 -5.47 16.10
N ASP A 323 -18.44 -5.58 17.15
CA ASP A 323 -18.92 -5.63 18.54
C ASP A 323 -19.64 -4.34 18.93
N ASP A 324 -19.11 -3.17 18.58
CA ASP A 324 -19.73 -1.87 18.84
C ASP A 324 -21.09 -1.74 18.11
N LEU A 325 -21.17 -2.13 16.84
CA LEU A 325 -22.42 -2.12 16.07
C LEU A 325 -23.46 -3.10 16.63
N LEU A 326 -23.03 -4.30 17.02
CA LEU A 326 -23.91 -5.30 17.65
C LEU A 326 -24.39 -4.86 19.03
N ALA A 327 -23.59 -4.06 19.75
CA ALA A 327 -23.99 -3.40 20.99
C ALA A 327 -24.92 -2.19 20.79
N GLY A 328 -25.24 -1.85 19.52
CA GLY A 328 -26.15 -0.76 19.18
C GLY A 328 -25.49 0.63 19.12
N LYS A 329 -24.16 0.72 19.10
CA LYS A 329 -23.46 1.99 18.89
C LYS A 329 -23.66 2.49 17.46
N ASP A 330 -23.70 3.79 17.30
CA ASP A 330 -23.77 4.48 16.00
C ASP A 330 -22.36 5.01 15.65
N LEU A 331 -21.57 4.17 14.96
CA LEU A 331 -20.21 4.51 14.57
C LEU A 331 -20.17 5.67 13.59
N ALA A 332 -21.20 5.79 12.74
CA ALA A 332 -21.33 6.91 11.81
C ALA A 332 -21.52 8.24 12.55
N ALA A 333 -22.35 8.26 13.58
CA ALA A 333 -22.54 9.46 14.40
C ALA A 333 -21.26 9.86 15.14
N GLU A 334 -20.53 8.89 15.71
CA GLU A 334 -19.24 9.11 16.36
C GLU A 334 -18.21 9.70 15.39
N TYR A 335 -18.07 9.11 14.17
CA TYR A 335 -17.19 9.61 13.13
C TYR A 335 -17.54 11.05 12.71
N LEU A 336 -18.81 11.31 12.41
CA LEU A 336 -19.26 12.64 11.97
C LEU A 336 -19.08 13.71 13.05
N LYS A 337 -19.19 13.33 14.33
CA LYS A 337 -18.91 14.23 15.45
C LYS A 337 -17.41 14.56 15.51
N ALA A 338 -16.54 13.56 15.53
CA ALA A 338 -15.09 13.75 15.57
C ALA A 338 -14.59 14.62 14.40
N ARG A 339 -15.13 14.41 13.20
CA ARG A 339 -14.78 15.21 12.04
C ARG A 339 -15.15 16.69 12.18
N ARG A 340 -16.37 16.99 12.70
CA ARG A 340 -16.78 18.40 12.94
C ARG A 340 -15.89 19.09 13.98
N GLU A 341 -15.43 18.36 14.99
CA GLU A 341 -14.51 18.88 15.99
C GLU A 341 -13.15 19.24 15.36
N GLN A 342 -12.62 18.36 14.49
CA GLN A 342 -11.39 18.62 13.73
C GLN A 342 -11.52 19.81 12.78
N ASP A 343 -12.60 19.88 12.00
CA ASP A 343 -12.85 20.99 11.06
C ASP A 343 -12.96 22.34 11.81
N SER A 344 -13.53 22.35 13.03
CA SER A 344 -13.61 23.56 13.85
C SER A 344 -12.27 24.00 14.43
N GLU A 345 -11.38 23.06 14.77
CA GLU A 345 -10.03 23.35 15.26
C GLU A 345 -9.13 23.90 14.14
N THR A 346 -9.26 23.38 12.92
CA THR A 346 -8.50 23.87 11.75
C THR A 346 -8.98 25.24 11.31
N ALA A 347 -10.27 25.53 11.32
CA ALA A 347 -10.83 26.83 10.96
C ALA A 347 -10.48 27.94 11.98
N GLY A 348 -10.20 27.59 13.24
CA GLY A 348 -9.79 28.53 14.30
C GLY A 348 -8.28 28.81 14.34
N SER A 349 -7.47 28.14 13.51
CA SER A 349 -6.02 28.25 13.48
C SER A 349 -5.45 29.03 12.26
N GLU A 350 -6.30 29.57 11.40
CA GLU A 350 -5.88 30.52 10.37
C GLU A 350 -5.78 31.93 10.99
N PRO A 351 -4.57 32.58 10.93
CA PRO A 351 -4.32 33.92 11.48
C PRO A 351 -4.91 35.02 10.62
#